data_4c33f09849049d6b7c70b6d16774dff7
#
_entry.id   4c33f09849049d6b7c70b6d16774dff7
#
_cell.length_a   1.000
_cell.length_b   1.000
_cell.length_c   1.000
_cell.angle_alpha   90.00
_cell.angle_beta   90.00
_cell.angle_gamma   90.00
#
_symmetry.space_group_name_H-M   'P 1'
#
loop_
_entity.id
_entity.type
_entity.pdbx_description
1 polymer ?
#
loop_
_entity_poly.entity_id
_entity_poly.type
_entity_poly.pdbx_seq_one_letter_code
_entity_poly.pdbx_strand_id
1 'polypeptide(L)'
;MKKTIISLSFILLCGAASAQGFDAGLLFSENDYQGTARTMAMGNAFTALGGDLGSIGINPAGSAVARCYQFTITPGLDFSLNGTKGSVTPDGMSSFQNKVYNGRTRFALPNLGISLDFNTGRRRGVMNWSLGFVINNTAQYNSSPLAMGTNKNTSAFGQMAARAQDLAEDGYFTAADLFDDSVYDKLAIEDWRVVTGFRSGAIAQNGSSGKEFIGISEYTDESGKIKLGQNGIRQTYGETTSGYKTDYIINAGMNISDIVYLGINLGAVRLRHKSDSYIQEEAVDPEDFDIVFTDNETGGKTVTHFISAKNTFSSSTSGNGVYGKFGIIVTPYRGLRIGAAIQTPTMMFMASTYGVSSTAKYDLNAYSGYEEVESATSHYQLRTPMRANFGIAWTFGGYGLISADYELSDYSGIRYFENKN
;
A
#
# COMPACT_ATOMS: atom_id res chain seq x y z
N MET A 1 32.56 -5.41 -21.51
CA MET A 1 32.04 -5.43 -20.15
C MET A 1 31.17 -4.22 -19.83
N LYS A 2 31.51 -2.95 -20.14
CA LYS A 2 30.64 -1.77 -19.89
C LYS A 2 29.28 -1.82 -20.60
N LYS A 3 29.21 -2.31 -21.84
CA LYS A 3 27.94 -2.39 -22.60
C LYS A 3 26.94 -3.44 -22.05
N THR A 4 27.44 -4.51 -21.45
CA THR A 4 26.59 -5.56 -20.85
C THR A 4 25.99 -5.12 -19.50
N ILE A 5 26.69 -4.27 -18.75
CA ILE A 5 26.21 -3.71 -17.48
C ILE A 5 25.09 -2.69 -17.76
N ILE A 6 25.24 -1.86 -18.81
CA ILE A 6 24.21 -0.89 -19.22
C ILE A 6 22.92 -1.59 -19.69
N SER A 7 23.04 -2.71 -20.44
CA SER A 7 21.88 -3.49 -20.86
C SER A 7 21.16 -4.18 -19.70
N LEU A 8 21.90 -4.63 -18.67
CA LEU A 8 21.29 -5.23 -17.47
C LEU A 8 20.61 -4.18 -16.58
N SER A 9 21.16 -2.96 -16.52
CA SER A 9 20.56 -1.84 -15.81
C SER A 9 19.26 -1.36 -16.51
N PHE A 10 19.21 -1.39 -17.84
CA PHE A 10 18.00 -1.02 -18.60
C PHE A 10 16.86 -2.05 -18.45
N ILE A 11 17.19 -3.34 -18.33
CA ILE A 11 16.24 -4.42 -18.04
C ILE A 11 15.69 -4.29 -16.62
N LEU A 12 16.50 -3.86 -15.65
CA LEU A 12 16.08 -3.59 -14.27
C LEU A 12 15.20 -2.34 -14.16
N LEU A 13 15.42 -1.30 -14.97
CA LEU A 13 14.57 -0.10 -14.99
C LEU A 13 13.20 -0.33 -15.65
N CYS A 14 13.13 -1.12 -16.73
CA CYS A 14 11.85 -1.55 -17.29
C CYS A 14 11.06 -2.49 -16.35
N GLY A 15 11.74 -3.22 -15.47
CA GLY A 15 11.12 -4.02 -14.41
C GLY A 15 10.51 -3.18 -13.28
N ALA A 16 11.09 -2.02 -12.97
CA ALA A 16 10.63 -1.18 -11.86
C ALA A 16 9.29 -0.48 -12.13
N ALA A 17 9.04 0.01 -13.35
CA ALA A 17 7.75 0.59 -13.73
C ALA A 17 6.61 -0.45 -13.76
N SER A 18 6.93 -1.72 -14.09
CA SER A 18 5.98 -2.84 -13.98
C SER A 18 5.82 -3.35 -12.54
N ALA A 19 6.81 -3.15 -11.67
CA ALA A 19 6.82 -3.61 -10.29
C ALA A 19 5.83 -2.83 -9.42
N GLN A 20 5.70 -1.52 -9.58
CA GLN A 20 4.74 -0.72 -8.79
C GLN A 20 3.28 -1.11 -9.07
N GLY A 21 2.93 -1.38 -10.34
CA GLY A 21 1.63 -1.91 -10.70
C GLY A 21 1.37 -3.30 -10.10
N PHE A 22 2.39 -4.15 -10.06
CA PHE A 22 2.29 -5.50 -9.50
C PHE A 22 2.13 -5.48 -7.97
N ASP A 23 2.92 -4.67 -7.26
CA ASP A 23 2.87 -4.56 -5.80
C ASP A 23 1.52 -4.02 -5.32
N ALA A 24 0.97 -2.99 -5.99
CA ALA A 24 -0.36 -2.49 -5.71
C ALA A 24 -1.45 -3.54 -6.02
N GLY A 25 -1.30 -4.30 -7.12
CA GLY A 25 -2.19 -5.40 -7.46
C GLY A 25 -2.18 -6.52 -6.43
N LEU A 26 -1.02 -6.89 -5.93
CA LEU A 26 -0.87 -7.85 -4.85
C LEU A 26 -1.52 -7.33 -3.56
N LEU A 27 -1.16 -6.11 -3.12
CA LEU A 27 -1.68 -5.47 -1.91
C LEU A 27 -3.22 -5.41 -1.92
N PHE A 28 -3.83 -5.01 -3.04
CA PHE A 28 -5.28 -4.87 -3.13
C PHE A 28 -5.99 -6.21 -3.36
N SER A 29 -5.26 -7.23 -3.81
CA SER A 29 -5.79 -8.59 -3.98
C SER A 29 -5.74 -9.42 -2.70
N GLU A 30 -4.89 -9.11 -1.73
CA GLU A 30 -4.83 -9.83 -0.47
C GLU A 30 -6.13 -9.71 0.32
N ASN A 31 -6.48 -10.79 1.06
CA ASN A 31 -7.56 -10.79 2.02
C ASN A 31 -7.03 -11.21 3.39
N ASP A 32 -7.35 -10.39 4.37
CA ASP A 32 -7.27 -10.71 5.79
C ASP A 32 -8.71 -10.74 6.32
N TYR A 33 -9.30 -11.94 6.37
CA TYR A 33 -10.70 -12.11 6.76
C TYR A 33 -10.91 -11.64 8.20
N GLN A 34 -11.54 -10.49 8.34
CA GLN A 34 -11.98 -9.95 9.62
C GLN A 34 -13.49 -10.17 9.74
N GLY A 35 -13.87 -11.10 10.58
CA GLY A 35 -15.26 -11.49 10.82
C GLY A 35 -15.74 -11.12 12.21
N THR A 36 -16.55 -11.99 12.79
CA THR A 36 -16.95 -11.91 14.19
C THR A 36 -15.76 -12.20 15.11
N ALA A 37 -15.81 -11.76 16.36
CA ALA A 37 -14.78 -12.08 17.35
C ALA A 37 -14.53 -13.60 17.48
N ARG A 38 -15.59 -14.42 17.29
CA ARG A 38 -15.48 -15.87 17.32
C ARG A 38 -14.69 -16.40 16.14
N THR A 39 -14.98 -15.95 14.90
CA THR A 39 -14.24 -16.43 13.72
C THR A 39 -12.78 -15.99 13.78
N MET A 40 -12.49 -14.77 14.22
CA MET A 40 -11.12 -14.26 14.37
C MET A 40 -10.35 -15.03 15.45
N ALA A 41 -10.95 -15.29 16.61
CA ALA A 41 -10.31 -16.04 17.70
C ALA A 41 -9.97 -17.50 17.33
N MET A 42 -10.67 -18.06 16.33
CA MET A 42 -10.43 -19.41 15.79
C MET A 42 -9.57 -19.39 14.51
N GLY A 43 -8.84 -18.31 14.23
CA GLY A 43 -7.98 -18.17 13.05
C GLY A 43 -8.75 -18.23 11.73
N ASN A 44 -10.03 -17.89 11.73
CA ASN A 44 -10.93 -17.95 10.55
C ASN A 44 -11.10 -19.34 9.93
N ALA A 45 -10.79 -20.43 10.67
CA ALA A 45 -10.94 -21.81 10.20
C ALA A 45 -12.42 -22.26 10.19
N PHE A 46 -13.23 -21.65 9.32
CA PHE A 46 -14.68 -21.79 9.26
C PHE A 46 -15.22 -22.32 7.92
N THR A 47 -14.38 -22.71 6.98
CA THR A 47 -14.83 -23.23 5.68
C THR A 47 -15.75 -24.46 5.83
N ALA A 48 -15.47 -25.34 6.79
CA ALA A 48 -16.30 -26.51 7.08
C ALA A 48 -17.23 -26.30 8.29
N LEU A 49 -16.87 -25.41 9.20
CA LEU A 49 -17.59 -25.24 10.46
C LEU A 49 -18.92 -24.54 10.29
N GLY A 50 -18.95 -23.39 9.60
CA GLY A 50 -20.16 -22.58 9.39
C GLY A 50 -20.83 -22.12 10.69
N GLY A 51 -22.08 -21.65 10.58
CA GLY A 51 -22.95 -21.35 11.73
C GLY A 51 -22.64 -20.03 12.45
N ASP A 52 -21.85 -19.16 11.84
CA ASP A 52 -21.50 -17.84 12.33
C ASP A 52 -21.56 -16.83 11.18
N LEU A 53 -22.01 -15.60 11.45
CA LEU A 53 -22.13 -14.57 10.39
C LEU A 53 -20.78 -14.18 9.77
N GLY A 54 -19.70 -14.21 10.55
CA GLY A 54 -18.34 -14.00 10.01
C GLY A 54 -17.92 -15.09 9.01
N SER A 55 -18.45 -16.32 9.15
CA SER A 55 -18.13 -17.43 8.25
C SER A 55 -18.73 -17.29 6.85
N ILE A 56 -19.76 -16.47 6.67
CA ILE A 56 -20.46 -16.28 5.38
C ILE A 56 -19.48 -15.77 4.31
N GLY A 57 -18.57 -14.87 4.68
CA GLY A 57 -17.51 -14.39 3.79
C GLY A 57 -16.51 -15.48 3.38
N ILE A 58 -16.31 -16.49 4.23
CA ILE A 58 -15.38 -17.61 4.01
C ILE A 58 -16.06 -18.69 3.18
N ASN A 59 -17.21 -19.19 3.66
CA ASN A 59 -18.03 -20.19 2.96
C ASN A 59 -19.51 -19.82 3.02
N PRO A 60 -20.14 -19.48 1.89
CA PRO A 60 -21.56 -19.11 1.84
C PRO A 60 -22.54 -20.12 2.47
N ALA A 61 -22.21 -21.41 2.41
CA ALA A 61 -23.04 -22.48 2.99
C ALA A 61 -23.14 -22.40 4.53
N GLY A 62 -22.24 -21.63 5.15
CA GLY A 62 -22.19 -21.45 6.60
C GLY A 62 -23.47 -20.84 7.20
N SER A 63 -24.20 -20.01 6.46
CA SER A 63 -25.46 -19.41 6.90
C SER A 63 -26.56 -20.46 7.19
N ALA A 64 -26.63 -21.49 6.34
CA ALA A 64 -27.64 -22.55 6.47
C ALA A 64 -27.37 -23.52 7.64
N VAL A 65 -26.18 -23.50 8.21
CA VAL A 65 -25.78 -24.31 9.37
C VAL A 65 -26.38 -23.79 10.67
N ALA A 66 -26.57 -22.48 10.80
CA ALA A 66 -26.96 -21.82 12.04
C ALA A 66 -28.36 -22.16 12.54
N ARG A 67 -29.34 -22.32 11.64
CA ARG A 67 -30.76 -22.63 11.93
C ARG A 67 -31.43 -21.70 12.91
N CYS A 68 -31.00 -20.45 12.97
CA CYS A 68 -31.57 -19.41 13.80
C CYS A 68 -31.35 -18.04 13.18
N TYR A 69 -32.17 -17.10 13.58
CA TYR A 69 -31.91 -15.69 13.27
C TYR A 69 -30.65 -15.24 13.99
N GLN A 70 -29.79 -14.56 13.28
CA GLN A 70 -28.55 -14.01 13.82
C GLN A 70 -28.44 -12.53 13.52
N PHE A 71 -27.94 -11.78 14.49
CA PHE A 71 -27.49 -10.41 14.34
C PHE A 71 -26.13 -10.27 15.01
N THR A 72 -25.20 -9.66 14.34
CA THR A 72 -23.86 -9.41 14.89
C THR A 72 -23.42 -7.97 14.64
N ILE A 73 -22.72 -7.43 15.62
CA ILE A 73 -21.91 -6.22 15.53
C ILE A 73 -20.60 -6.49 16.27
N THR A 74 -19.48 -6.28 15.63
CA THR A 74 -18.17 -6.56 16.21
C THR A 74 -17.32 -5.30 16.16
N PRO A 75 -17.32 -4.47 17.23
CA PRO A 75 -16.36 -3.39 17.34
C PRO A 75 -14.97 -3.94 17.67
N GLY A 76 -13.92 -3.31 17.18
CA GLY A 76 -12.53 -3.71 17.40
C GLY A 76 -11.61 -2.51 17.51
N LEU A 77 -10.40 -2.79 18.02
CA LEU A 77 -9.27 -1.87 18.01
C LEU A 77 -8.14 -2.53 17.21
N ASP A 78 -7.66 -1.84 16.22
CA ASP A 78 -6.51 -2.25 15.42
C ASP A 78 -5.25 -1.55 15.92
N PHE A 79 -4.24 -2.35 16.32
CA PHE A 79 -2.95 -1.89 16.81
C PHE A 79 -1.87 -2.27 15.81
N SER A 80 -1.25 -1.29 15.20
CA SER A 80 -0.06 -1.49 14.37
C SER A 80 1.18 -0.99 15.11
N LEU A 81 2.21 -1.84 15.19
CA LEU A 81 3.51 -1.47 15.76
C LEU A 81 4.59 -1.80 14.72
N ASN A 82 5.26 -0.78 14.23
CA ASN A 82 6.32 -0.91 13.25
C ASN A 82 7.67 -0.71 13.92
N GLY A 83 8.58 -1.67 13.75
CA GLY A 83 9.97 -1.57 14.18
C GLY A 83 10.89 -1.56 12.96
N THR A 84 11.54 -0.42 12.68
CA THR A 84 12.45 -0.26 11.55
C THR A 84 13.89 -0.20 12.02
N LYS A 85 14.79 -0.80 11.25
CA LYS A 85 16.24 -0.73 11.46
C LYS A 85 16.91 -0.73 10.09
N GLY A 86 17.83 0.20 9.86
CA GLY A 86 18.62 0.23 8.64
C GLY A 86 19.58 -0.95 8.56
N SER A 87 19.93 -1.35 7.35
CA SER A 87 21.00 -2.31 7.09
C SER A 87 22.36 -1.63 7.18
N VAL A 88 23.39 -2.40 7.53
CA VAL A 88 24.78 -1.93 7.46
C VAL A 88 25.17 -1.86 5.98
N THR A 89 25.70 -0.71 5.54
CA THR A 89 26.29 -0.60 4.21
C THR A 89 27.56 -1.44 4.10
N PRO A 90 28.00 -1.86 2.89
CA PRO A 90 29.22 -2.62 2.70
C PRO A 90 30.47 -1.99 3.32
N ASP A 91 30.49 -0.67 3.46
CA ASP A 91 31.59 0.11 4.04
C ASP A 91 31.53 0.20 5.57
N GLY A 92 30.64 -0.54 6.22
CA GLY A 92 30.45 -0.48 7.68
C GLY A 92 29.78 0.79 8.18
N MET A 93 29.41 1.71 7.30
CA MET A 93 28.71 2.94 7.63
C MET A 93 27.21 2.75 7.45
N SER A 94 26.49 2.68 8.55
CA SER A 94 25.02 2.62 8.55
C SER A 94 24.48 3.90 9.13
N SER A 95 23.70 4.60 8.34
CA SER A 95 22.99 5.80 8.78
C SER A 95 21.80 5.48 9.68
N PHE A 96 21.24 4.27 9.60
CA PHE A 96 20.00 3.86 10.28
C PHE A 96 20.20 2.70 11.24
N GLN A 97 21.25 2.70 12.06
CA GLN A 97 21.58 1.58 12.95
C GLN A 97 20.60 1.39 14.10
N ASN A 98 20.04 2.47 14.61
CA ASN A 98 19.12 2.42 15.74
C ASN A 98 17.75 1.91 15.31
N LYS A 99 17.22 0.95 16.08
CA LYS A 99 15.86 0.49 15.86
C LYS A 99 14.86 1.54 16.35
N VAL A 100 14.00 2.00 15.46
CA VAL A 100 12.93 2.95 15.77
C VAL A 100 11.60 2.21 15.78
N TYR A 101 10.80 2.44 16.83
CA TYR A 101 9.46 1.90 16.94
C TYR A 101 8.45 3.03 16.76
N ASN A 102 7.48 2.81 15.92
CA ASN A 102 6.35 3.71 15.76
C ASN A 102 5.04 2.92 15.72
N GLY A 103 4.05 3.36 16.46
CA GLY A 103 2.78 2.64 16.62
C GLY A 103 1.58 3.51 16.29
N ARG A 104 0.51 2.85 15.86
CA ARG A 104 -0.75 3.49 15.52
C ARG A 104 -1.93 2.65 15.98
N THR A 105 -2.95 3.31 16.54
CA THR A 105 -4.18 2.66 16.99
C THR A 105 -5.36 3.25 16.25
N ARG A 106 -6.28 2.41 15.79
CA ARG A 106 -7.53 2.81 15.14
C ARG A 106 -8.70 2.01 15.68
N PHE A 107 -9.86 2.66 15.74
CA PHE A 107 -11.13 1.97 15.89
C PHE A 107 -11.52 1.31 14.57
N ALA A 108 -12.00 0.06 14.63
CA ALA A 108 -12.45 -0.72 13.50
C ALA A 108 -13.84 -1.31 13.78
N LEU A 109 -14.57 -1.61 12.72
CA LEU A 109 -15.79 -2.39 12.75
C LEU A 109 -15.64 -3.60 11.83
N PRO A 110 -14.94 -4.66 12.27
CA PRO A 110 -14.65 -5.84 11.46
C PRO A 110 -15.86 -6.51 10.83
N ASN A 111 -16.98 -6.57 11.57
CA ASN A 111 -18.17 -7.25 11.11
C ASN A 111 -19.46 -6.56 11.59
N LEU A 112 -20.42 -6.49 10.70
CA LEU A 112 -21.82 -6.18 10.96
C LEU A 112 -22.68 -7.08 10.08
N GLY A 113 -23.69 -7.76 10.65
CA GLY A 113 -24.50 -8.64 9.81
C GLY A 113 -25.80 -9.09 10.44
N ILE A 114 -26.68 -9.52 9.57
CA ILE A 114 -27.96 -10.17 9.89
C ILE A 114 -28.16 -11.40 9.00
N SER A 115 -28.67 -12.46 9.57
CA SER A 115 -29.15 -13.65 8.82
C SER A 115 -30.52 -14.09 9.34
N LEU A 116 -31.40 -14.35 8.40
CA LEU A 116 -32.75 -14.86 8.64
C LEU A 116 -32.78 -16.35 8.24
N ASP A 117 -33.37 -17.18 9.05
CA ASP A 117 -33.53 -18.61 8.81
C ASP A 117 -35.02 -18.97 8.67
N PHE A 118 -35.34 -19.70 7.61
CA PHE A 118 -36.71 -20.09 7.28
C PHE A 118 -36.83 -21.61 7.29
N ASN A 119 -37.43 -22.16 8.36
CA ASN A 119 -37.65 -23.56 8.52
C ASN A 119 -38.85 -24.01 7.69
N THR A 120 -38.68 -25.07 6.87
CA THR A 120 -39.76 -25.61 6.03
C THR A 120 -40.66 -26.62 6.77
N GLY A 121 -40.32 -27.00 8.01
CA GLY A 121 -41.03 -28.02 8.78
C GLY A 121 -40.77 -29.47 8.30
N ARG A 122 -39.96 -29.67 7.28
CA ARG A 122 -39.62 -30.98 6.70
C ARG A 122 -38.52 -31.66 7.50
N ARG A 123 -38.61 -32.99 7.65
CA ARG A 123 -37.56 -33.82 8.28
C ARG A 123 -36.55 -34.37 7.27
N ARG A 124 -36.83 -34.29 5.97
CA ARG A 124 -35.95 -34.73 4.86
C ARG A 124 -36.08 -33.75 3.67
N GLY A 125 -35.08 -33.73 2.81
CA GLY A 125 -35.00 -32.77 1.71
C GLY A 125 -34.60 -31.39 2.22
N VAL A 126 -35.12 -30.35 1.63
CA VAL A 126 -34.84 -28.94 2.06
C VAL A 126 -35.50 -28.70 3.40
N MET A 127 -34.71 -28.63 4.47
CA MET A 127 -35.18 -28.44 5.84
C MET A 127 -35.28 -26.96 6.24
N ASN A 128 -34.31 -26.19 5.84
CA ASN A 128 -34.33 -24.74 5.97
C ASN A 128 -33.56 -24.06 4.84
N TRP A 129 -33.87 -22.80 4.63
CA TRP A 129 -33.10 -21.87 3.80
C TRP A 129 -32.84 -20.58 4.57
N SER A 130 -31.77 -19.90 4.25
CA SER A 130 -31.35 -18.69 4.92
C SER A 130 -31.10 -17.57 3.92
N LEU A 131 -31.36 -16.33 4.37
CA LEU A 131 -30.97 -15.12 3.68
C LEU A 131 -30.15 -14.27 4.63
N GLY A 132 -29.03 -13.76 4.17
CA GLY A 132 -28.12 -12.96 4.98
C GLY A 132 -27.65 -11.69 4.26
N PHE A 133 -27.40 -10.68 5.06
CA PHE A 133 -26.63 -9.49 4.64
C PHE A 133 -25.51 -9.29 5.65
N VAL A 134 -24.28 -9.23 5.14
CA VAL A 134 -23.09 -9.13 5.99
C VAL A 134 -22.13 -8.09 5.42
N ILE A 135 -21.57 -7.27 6.27
CA ILE A 135 -20.48 -6.35 6.00
C ILE A 135 -19.26 -6.89 6.73
N ASN A 136 -18.22 -7.27 5.99
CA ASN A 136 -16.96 -7.76 6.54
C ASN A 136 -15.78 -6.91 6.06
N ASN A 137 -14.89 -6.54 6.95
CA ASN A 137 -13.59 -6.04 6.54
C ASN A 137 -12.72 -7.21 6.07
N THR A 138 -12.08 -7.06 4.90
CA THR A 138 -11.21 -8.06 4.29
C THR A 138 -9.77 -7.59 4.11
N ALA A 139 -9.45 -6.35 4.45
CA ALA A 139 -8.11 -5.87 4.70
C ALA A 139 -8.13 -4.54 5.47
N GLN A 140 -7.07 -4.30 6.24
CA GLN A 140 -6.80 -3.00 6.88
C GLN A 140 -5.37 -2.56 6.54
N TYR A 141 -5.26 -1.31 6.09
CA TYR A 141 -4.00 -0.70 5.68
C TYR A 141 -3.56 0.32 6.74
N ASN A 142 -3.18 -0.16 7.93
CA ASN A 142 -2.81 0.70 9.05
C ASN A 142 -1.36 0.43 9.43
N SER A 143 -0.45 1.25 8.91
CA SER A 143 0.99 1.13 9.16
C SER A 143 1.63 2.51 9.25
N SER A 144 2.72 2.62 9.99
CA SER A 144 3.44 3.88 10.17
C SER A 144 4.94 3.61 10.44
N PRO A 145 5.69 3.02 9.49
CA PRO A 145 7.13 2.84 9.62
C PRO A 145 7.84 4.20 9.66
N LEU A 146 8.89 4.27 10.48
CA LEU A 146 9.73 5.45 10.64
C LEU A 146 11.18 5.00 10.77
N ALA A 147 12.07 5.50 9.90
CA ALA A 147 13.50 5.26 9.96
C ALA A 147 14.25 6.60 10.07
N MET A 148 15.26 6.65 10.94
CA MET A 148 16.06 7.86 11.18
C MET A 148 17.51 7.50 11.39
N GLY A 149 18.41 8.36 10.90
CA GLY A 149 19.84 8.18 11.11
C GLY A 149 20.66 9.35 10.58
N THR A 150 21.96 9.31 10.81
CA THR A 150 22.91 10.29 10.26
C THR A 150 23.69 9.64 9.11
N ASN A 151 23.73 10.31 7.97
CA ASN A 151 24.45 9.89 6.78
C ASN A 151 25.56 10.90 6.46
N LYS A 152 26.75 10.40 6.18
CA LYS A 152 27.93 11.22 5.81
C LYS A 152 28.38 11.01 4.36
N ASN A 153 27.70 10.14 3.63
CA ASN A 153 28.20 9.68 2.33
C ASN A 153 27.26 10.00 1.17
N THR A 154 25.95 9.94 1.42
CA THR A 154 24.95 10.09 0.36
C THR A 154 23.77 10.92 0.83
N SER A 155 23.19 11.67 -0.11
CA SER A 155 21.98 12.46 0.07
C SER A 155 20.85 11.88 -0.80
N ALA A 156 19.62 11.91 -0.31
CA ALA A 156 18.45 11.60 -1.10
C ALA A 156 18.16 12.69 -2.13
N PHE A 157 18.46 13.95 -1.79
CA PHE A 157 18.35 15.06 -2.75
C PHE A 157 19.49 15.02 -3.76
N GLY A 158 20.67 14.52 -3.39
CA GLY A 158 21.73 14.21 -4.35
C GLY A 158 21.32 13.11 -5.35
N GLN A 159 20.64 12.07 -4.88
CA GLN A 159 20.07 11.06 -5.78
C GLN A 159 18.94 11.62 -6.66
N MET A 160 18.15 12.55 -6.15
CA MET A 160 17.15 13.28 -6.93
C MET A 160 17.80 14.14 -8.00
N ALA A 161 18.89 14.83 -7.67
CA ALA A 161 19.67 15.60 -8.63
C ALA A 161 20.32 14.72 -9.72
N ALA A 162 20.86 13.54 -9.35
CA ALA A 162 21.36 12.58 -10.31
C ALA A 162 20.25 12.07 -11.26
N ARG A 163 19.04 11.82 -10.72
CA ARG A 163 17.89 11.48 -11.57
C ARG A 163 17.48 12.62 -12.50
N ALA A 164 17.54 13.86 -12.03
CA ALA A 164 17.32 15.05 -12.85
C ALA A 164 18.31 15.13 -14.01
N GLN A 165 19.59 14.84 -13.74
CA GLN A 165 20.64 14.81 -14.75
C GLN A 165 20.38 13.72 -15.81
N ASP A 166 20.05 12.48 -15.39
CA ASP A 166 19.73 11.40 -16.32
C ASP A 166 18.58 11.80 -17.27
N LEU A 167 17.50 12.37 -16.72
CA LEU A 167 16.35 12.81 -17.52
C LEU A 167 16.70 13.97 -18.48
N ALA A 168 17.56 14.89 -18.05
CA ALA A 168 18.00 15.99 -18.89
C ALA A 168 18.98 15.52 -20.00
N GLU A 169 19.84 14.53 -19.73
CA GLU A 169 20.70 13.90 -20.72
C GLU A 169 19.89 13.13 -21.76
N ASP A 170 18.81 12.45 -21.34
CA ASP A 170 17.84 11.76 -22.21
C ASP A 170 16.97 12.71 -23.02
N GLY A 171 17.04 14.03 -22.73
CA GLY A 171 16.37 15.08 -23.51
C GLY A 171 14.91 15.36 -23.12
N TYR A 172 14.48 14.93 -21.93
CA TYR A 172 13.12 15.24 -21.44
C TYR A 172 12.94 16.72 -21.10
N PHE A 173 14.00 17.40 -20.59
CA PHE A 173 13.98 18.80 -20.21
C PHE A 173 15.40 19.38 -20.07
N THR A 174 15.48 20.70 -19.94
CA THR A 174 16.64 21.44 -19.43
C THR A 174 16.26 22.13 -18.12
N ALA A 175 17.21 22.69 -17.38
CA ALA A 175 16.92 23.42 -16.14
C ALA A 175 15.94 24.60 -16.36
N ALA A 176 15.96 25.25 -17.52
CA ALA A 176 15.02 26.30 -17.87
C ALA A 176 13.60 25.79 -18.06
N ASP A 177 13.44 24.58 -18.60
CA ASP A 177 12.12 23.96 -18.84
C ASP A 177 11.42 23.57 -17.53
N LEU A 178 12.18 23.38 -16.45
CA LEU A 178 11.62 22.99 -15.14
C LEU A 178 10.73 24.06 -14.49
N PHE A 179 10.71 25.30 -15.02
CA PHE A 179 9.77 26.34 -14.60
C PHE A 179 8.44 26.32 -15.37
N ASP A 180 8.32 25.54 -16.45
CA ASP A 180 7.10 25.38 -17.23
C ASP A 180 6.32 24.14 -16.76
N ASP A 181 5.00 24.29 -16.51
CA ASP A 181 4.17 23.18 -16.01
C ASP A 181 4.00 22.06 -17.03
N SER A 182 4.20 22.33 -18.33
CA SER A 182 4.15 21.30 -19.38
C SER A 182 5.23 20.19 -19.22
N VAL A 183 6.23 20.41 -18.37
CA VAL A 183 7.24 19.40 -18.06
C VAL A 183 6.64 18.17 -17.37
N TYR A 184 5.59 18.38 -16.56
CA TYR A 184 4.92 17.26 -15.87
C TYR A 184 4.29 16.25 -16.83
N ASP A 185 3.80 16.70 -17.99
CA ASP A 185 3.20 15.84 -19.01
C ASP A 185 4.22 14.91 -19.70
N LYS A 186 5.50 15.25 -19.62
CA LYS A 186 6.60 14.49 -20.22
C LYS A 186 7.22 13.47 -19.25
N LEU A 187 6.90 13.56 -17.98
CA LEU A 187 7.53 12.80 -16.91
C LEU A 187 6.58 11.76 -16.31
N ALA A 188 7.15 10.66 -15.86
CA ALA A 188 6.43 9.73 -14.99
C ALA A 188 6.13 10.41 -13.65
N ILE A 189 5.05 10.00 -12.99
CA ILE A 189 4.59 10.59 -11.71
C ILE A 189 5.70 10.51 -10.64
N GLU A 190 6.51 9.46 -10.64
CA GLU A 190 7.63 9.28 -9.74
C GLU A 190 8.74 10.32 -9.93
N ASP A 191 8.87 10.84 -11.16
CA ASP A 191 9.88 11.84 -11.51
C ASP A 191 9.41 13.29 -11.26
N TRP A 192 8.13 13.50 -10.92
CA TRP A 192 7.61 14.82 -10.53
C TRP A 192 8.33 15.42 -9.32
N ARG A 193 8.94 14.56 -8.47
CA ARG A 193 9.80 14.98 -7.36
C ARG A 193 11.01 15.78 -7.81
N VAL A 194 11.50 15.57 -9.03
CA VAL A 194 12.61 16.32 -9.60
C VAL A 194 12.18 17.76 -9.84
N VAL A 195 11.01 17.98 -10.43
CA VAL A 195 10.48 19.32 -10.71
C VAL A 195 10.19 20.07 -9.41
N THR A 196 9.47 19.46 -8.48
CA THR A 196 9.16 20.07 -7.18
C THR A 196 10.42 20.29 -6.36
N GLY A 197 11.40 19.38 -6.42
CA GLY A 197 12.70 19.52 -5.78
C GLY A 197 13.50 20.70 -6.32
N PHE A 198 13.49 20.89 -7.64
CA PHE A 198 14.17 22.02 -8.28
C PHE A 198 13.48 23.36 -7.94
N ARG A 199 12.19 23.45 -8.10
CA ARG A 199 11.42 24.70 -7.85
C ARG A 199 11.44 25.11 -6.38
N SER A 200 11.49 24.15 -5.46
CA SER A 200 11.62 24.45 -4.03
C SER A 200 13.05 24.82 -3.61
N GLY A 201 14.04 24.60 -4.47
CA GLY A 201 15.46 24.79 -4.14
C GLY A 201 16.10 23.61 -3.43
N ALA A 202 15.44 22.43 -3.30
CA ALA A 202 16.04 21.24 -2.72
C ALA A 202 17.09 20.56 -3.63
N ILE A 203 17.01 20.81 -4.93
CA ILE A 203 18.08 20.56 -5.90
C ILE A 203 18.30 21.82 -6.74
N ALA A 204 19.50 22.00 -7.28
CA ALA A 204 19.88 23.17 -8.06
C ALA A 204 20.63 22.77 -9.32
N GLN A 205 20.63 23.66 -10.32
CA GLN A 205 21.50 23.51 -11.49
C GLN A 205 22.96 23.63 -11.06
N ASN A 206 23.81 22.73 -11.55
CA ASN A 206 25.26 22.75 -11.40
C ASN A 206 25.91 23.11 -12.73
N GLY A 207 26.67 24.20 -12.77
CA GLY A 207 27.29 24.70 -14.00
C GLY A 207 26.33 25.38 -14.98
N SER A 208 26.76 25.61 -16.22
CA SER A 208 26.07 26.41 -17.24
C SER A 208 25.40 25.57 -18.34
N SER A 209 25.53 24.24 -18.31
CA SER A 209 25.02 23.33 -19.37
C SER A 209 23.47 23.22 -19.37
N GLY A 210 22.82 23.55 -18.24
CA GLY A 210 21.38 23.33 -18.04
C GLY A 210 20.99 21.86 -17.88
N LYS A 211 21.97 20.93 -17.83
CA LYS A 211 21.76 19.49 -17.73
C LYS A 211 22.36 18.85 -16.49
N GLU A 212 23.20 19.58 -15.78
CA GLU A 212 23.85 19.10 -14.56
C GLU A 212 23.12 19.62 -13.34
N PHE A 213 22.91 18.76 -12.34
CA PHE A 213 22.19 19.09 -11.13
C PHE A 213 22.95 18.61 -9.89
N ILE A 214 22.69 19.27 -8.76
CA ILE A 214 23.30 18.95 -7.47
C ILE A 214 22.24 19.05 -6.36
N GLY A 215 22.34 18.17 -5.36
CA GLY A 215 21.49 18.24 -4.17
C GLY A 215 21.91 19.37 -3.24
N ILE A 216 20.94 19.93 -2.52
CA ILE A 216 21.15 21.09 -1.62
C ILE A 216 22.16 20.83 -0.50
N SER A 217 22.34 19.57 -0.08
CA SER A 217 23.29 19.16 0.94
C SER A 217 24.66 18.75 0.39
N GLU A 218 24.88 18.95 -0.92
CA GLU A 218 26.09 18.52 -1.62
C GLU A 218 26.87 19.72 -2.14
N TYR A 219 28.19 19.55 -2.28
CA TYR A 219 29.07 20.51 -2.94
C TYR A 219 30.07 19.80 -3.84
N THR A 220 30.60 20.51 -4.82
CA THR A 220 31.67 20.01 -5.70
C THR A 220 33.01 20.46 -5.15
N ASP A 221 33.90 19.51 -4.82
CA ASP A 221 35.24 19.81 -4.33
C ASP A 221 36.17 20.31 -5.47
N GLU A 222 37.39 20.73 -5.11
CA GLU A 222 38.39 21.23 -6.06
C GLU A 222 38.76 20.19 -7.15
N SER A 223 38.54 18.93 -6.91
CA SER A 223 38.75 17.83 -7.87
C SER A 223 37.56 17.55 -8.79
N GLY A 224 36.46 18.31 -8.63
CA GLY A 224 35.21 18.10 -9.36
C GLY A 224 34.35 16.95 -8.82
N LYS A 225 34.63 16.44 -7.61
CA LYS A 225 33.88 15.35 -7.00
C LYS A 225 32.80 15.91 -6.06
N ILE A 226 31.57 15.41 -6.21
CA ILE A 226 30.45 15.72 -5.33
C ILE A 226 30.66 15.08 -3.96
N LYS A 227 30.49 15.85 -2.89
CA LYS A 227 30.63 15.47 -1.49
C LYS A 227 29.53 16.08 -0.65
N LEU A 228 29.24 15.46 0.51
CA LEU A 228 28.40 16.01 1.59
C LEU A 228 29.25 16.85 2.55
N GLY A 229 28.58 17.74 3.30
CA GLY A 229 29.19 18.45 4.43
C GLY A 229 29.81 17.50 5.44
N GLN A 230 30.88 17.95 6.15
CA GLN A 230 31.75 17.09 6.97
C GLN A 230 31.00 16.35 8.11
N ASN A 231 30.07 17.04 8.75
CA ASN A 231 29.25 16.46 9.84
C ASN A 231 28.10 15.61 9.32
N GLY A 232 27.81 15.69 8.00
CA GLY A 232 26.76 14.95 7.32
C GLY A 232 25.36 15.51 7.59
N ILE A 233 24.38 14.70 7.24
CA ILE A 233 22.96 15.04 7.33
C ILE A 233 22.22 14.03 8.18
N ARG A 234 21.22 14.48 8.93
CA ARG A 234 20.22 13.63 9.57
C ARG A 234 19.13 13.33 8.55
N GLN A 235 18.98 12.06 8.22
CA GLN A 235 17.92 11.58 7.33
C GLN A 235 16.78 10.98 8.13
N THR A 236 15.56 11.32 7.75
CA THR A 236 14.32 10.72 8.28
C THR A 236 13.47 10.26 7.12
N TYR A 237 13.15 8.98 7.07
CA TYR A 237 12.14 8.43 6.19
C TYR A 237 10.93 8.03 7.01
N GLY A 238 9.76 8.52 6.64
CA GLY A 238 8.50 8.14 7.26
C GLY A 238 7.46 7.80 6.22
N GLU A 239 6.66 6.80 6.50
CA GLU A 239 5.48 6.46 5.71
C GLU A 239 4.29 6.27 6.63
N THR A 240 3.12 6.69 6.20
CA THR A 240 1.87 6.48 6.92
C THR A 240 0.84 5.94 5.94
N THR A 241 0.46 4.68 6.13
CA THR A 241 -0.61 4.08 5.37
C THR A 241 -1.90 4.03 6.18
N SER A 242 -3.03 4.13 5.52
CA SER A 242 -4.34 4.02 6.12
C SER A 242 -5.37 3.58 5.09
N GLY A 243 -6.46 3.00 5.58
CA GLY A 243 -7.54 2.57 4.70
C GLY A 243 -8.08 1.20 5.07
N TYR A 244 -8.93 0.68 4.22
CA TYR A 244 -9.61 -0.59 4.44
C TYR A 244 -10.14 -1.15 3.11
N LYS A 245 -10.36 -2.46 3.10
CA LYS A 245 -11.17 -3.16 2.10
C LYS A 245 -12.34 -3.81 2.82
N THR A 246 -13.54 -3.53 2.34
CA THR A 246 -14.80 -4.00 2.95
C THR A 246 -15.65 -4.67 1.90
N ASP A 247 -16.16 -5.84 2.25
CA ASP A 247 -17.10 -6.63 1.46
C ASP A 247 -18.52 -6.45 2.00
N TYR A 248 -19.44 -6.11 1.12
CA TYR A 248 -20.88 -6.08 1.34
C TYR A 248 -21.48 -7.29 0.68
N ILE A 249 -21.99 -8.24 1.46
CA ILE A 249 -22.33 -9.57 0.99
C ILE A 249 -23.83 -9.80 1.14
N ILE A 250 -24.52 -10.14 0.05
CA ILE A 250 -25.84 -10.74 0.06
C ILE A 250 -25.65 -12.24 -0.05
N ASN A 251 -26.21 -13.00 0.89
CA ASN A 251 -26.07 -14.43 0.98
C ASN A 251 -27.42 -15.13 0.88
N ALA A 252 -27.44 -16.28 0.21
CA ALA A 252 -28.52 -17.24 0.31
C ALA A 252 -27.92 -18.62 0.60
N GLY A 253 -28.53 -19.34 1.56
CA GLY A 253 -28.11 -20.66 1.98
C GLY A 253 -29.27 -21.65 2.05
N MET A 254 -28.97 -22.94 1.92
CA MET A 254 -29.96 -24.03 1.96
C MET A 254 -29.36 -25.24 2.66
N ASN A 255 -30.13 -25.81 3.57
CA ASN A 255 -29.81 -27.07 4.26
C ASN A 255 -30.67 -28.22 3.72
N ILE A 256 -29.99 -29.27 3.29
CA ILE A 256 -30.62 -30.51 2.77
C ILE A 256 -30.37 -31.65 3.75
N SER A 257 -31.39 -32.05 4.47
CA SER A 257 -31.41 -33.20 5.37
C SER A 257 -30.33 -33.22 6.46
N ASP A 258 -29.76 -32.06 6.83
CA ASP A 258 -28.63 -31.92 7.75
C ASP A 258 -27.34 -32.63 7.31
N ILE A 259 -27.28 -32.98 6.03
CA ILE A 259 -26.16 -33.69 5.42
C ILE A 259 -25.40 -32.73 4.49
N VAL A 260 -26.14 -32.01 3.64
CA VAL A 260 -25.57 -31.11 2.66
C VAL A 260 -26.07 -29.69 2.88
N TYR A 261 -25.16 -28.74 2.97
CA TYR A 261 -25.44 -27.30 3.03
C TYR A 261 -24.85 -26.65 1.80
N LEU A 262 -25.65 -25.87 1.13
CA LEU A 262 -25.24 -25.10 -0.06
C LEU A 262 -25.40 -23.61 0.22
N GLY A 263 -24.57 -22.79 -0.42
CA GLY A 263 -24.70 -21.35 -0.29
C GLY A 263 -24.10 -20.60 -1.47
N ILE A 264 -24.62 -19.42 -1.67
CA ILE A 264 -24.14 -18.46 -2.68
C ILE A 264 -24.03 -17.06 -2.06
N ASN A 265 -22.99 -16.34 -2.42
CA ASN A 265 -22.81 -14.92 -2.14
C ASN A 265 -22.74 -14.12 -3.44
N LEU A 266 -23.36 -12.95 -3.40
CA LEU A 266 -23.05 -11.84 -4.26
C LEU A 266 -22.37 -10.77 -3.40
N GLY A 267 -21.11 -10.47 -3.71
CA GLY A 267 -20.29 -9.54 -2.95
C GLY A 267 -19.99 -8.26 -3.74
N ALA A 268 -20.18 -7.12 -3.10
CA ALA A 268 -19.67 -5.83 -3.56
C ALA A 268 -18.51 -5.41 -2.66
N VAL A 269 -17.39 -5.06 -3.27
CA VAL A 269 -16.17 -4.67 -2.56
C VAL A 269 -15.99 -3.15 -2.63
N ARG A 270 -15.63 -2.54 -1.51
CA ARG A 270 -15.17 -1.14 -1.46
C ARG A 270 -13.77 -1.10 -0.86
N LEU A 271 -12.84 -0.47 -1.58
CA LEU A 271 -11.48 -0.28 -1.17
C LEU A 271 -11.17 1.20 -1.02
N ARG A 272 -10.45 1.55 0.02
CA ARG A 272 -9.78 2.84 0.20
C ARG A 272 -8.40 2.58 0.77
N HIS A 273 -7.40 3.18 0.14
CA HIS A 273 -6.02 3.13 0.59
C HIS A 273 -5.41 4.52 0.45
N LYS A 274 -4.73 4.99 1.48
CA LYS A 274 -3.97 6.23 1.46
C LYS A 274 -2.58 5.93 1.98
N SER A 275 -1.56 6.39 1.26
CA SER A 275 -0.16 6.36 1.68
C SER A 275 0.43 7.76 1.53
N ASP A 276 1.01 8.23 2.62
CA ASP A 276 1.80 9.47 2.65
C ASP A 276 3.21 9.09 3.09
N SER A 277 4.18 9.19 2.19
CA SER A 277 5.59 8.94 2.46
C SER A 277 6.41 10.20 2.32
N TYR A 278 7.46 10.34 3.11
CA TYR A 278 8.37 11.46 2.99
C TYR A 278 9.80 11.04 3.29
N ILE A 279 10.73 11.76 2.68
CA ILE A 279 12.13 11.80 3.09
C ILE A 279 12.47 13.24 3.48
N GLN A 280 13.14 13.38 4.62
CA GLN A 280 13.60 14.64 5.14
C GLN A 280 15.09 14.54 5.44
N GLU A 281 15.83 15.54 5.04
CA GLU A 281 17.22 15.74 5.36
C GLU A 281 17.38 17.04 6.16
N GLU A 282 18.17 17.00 7.22
CA GLU A 282 18.49 18.14 8.06
C GLU A 282 20.01 18.21 8.22
N ALA A 283 20.59 19.38 8.09
CA ALA A 283 22.00 19.60 8.38
C ALA A 283 22.27 19.22 9.84
N VAL A 284 23.32 18.45 10.10
CA VAL A 284 23.80 18.21 11.47
C VAL A 284 24.45 19.49 12.00
N ASP A 285 25.21 20.16 11.14
CA ASP A 285 25.79 21.48 11.38
C ASP A 285 25.54 22.34 10.13
N PRO A 286 24.69 23.38 10.19
CA PRO A 286 24.41 24.22 9.05
C PRO A 286 25.63 24.91 8.47
N GLU A 287 26.66 25.23 9.29
CA GLU A 287 27.88 25.89 8.84
C GLU A 287 28.73 25.02 7.88
N ASP A 288 28.45 23.74 7.78
CA ASP A 288 29.06 22.83 6.79
C ASP A 288 28.49 23.01 5.36
N PHE A 289 27.40 23.76 5.20
CA PHE A 289 26.61 23.81 3.97
C PHE A 289 26.41 25.25 3.47
N ASP A 290 27.51 25.91 3.16
CA ASP A 290 27.52 27.26 2.58
C ASP A 290 26.94 27.23 1.16
N ILE A 291 25.84 27.97 0.94
CA ILE A 291 25.20 28.10 -0.36
C ILE A 291 25.28 29.57 -0.79
N VAL A 292 25.82 29.79 -1.97
CA VAL A 292 25.99 31.14 -2.52
C VAL A 292 24.92 31.41 -3.56
N PHE A 293 23.99 32.30 -3.22
CA PHE A 293 23.07 32.86 -4.19
C PHE A 293 23.68 34.06 -4.86
N THR A 294 23.66 34.09 -6.18
CA THR A 294 24.11 35.23 -6.97
C THR A 294 22.90 35.97 -7.52
N ASP A 295 22.74 37.22 -7.19
CA ASP A 295 21.72 38.08 -7.77
C ASP A 295 22.08 38.38 -9.23
N ASN A 296 21.19 37.99 -10.14
CA ASN A 296 21.43 38.14 -11.59
C ASN A 296 21.39 39.58 -12.08
N GLU A 297 20.77 40.52 -11.33
CA GLU A 297 20.68 41.95 -11.72
C GLU A 297 21.87 42.73 -11.21
N THR A 298 22.30 42.51 -9.99
CA THR A 298 23.34 43.27 -9.32
C THR A 298 24.71 42.57 -9.28
N GLY A 299 24.76 41.27 -9.55
CA GLY A 299 25.93 40.43 -9.36
C GLY A 299 26.32 40.23 -7.89
N GLY A 300 25.47 40.69 -6.96
CA GLY A 300 25.68 40.55 -5.52
C GLY A 300 25.63 39.08 -5.10
N LYS A 301 26.53 38.70 -4.20
CA LYS A 301 26.57 37.33 -3.64
C LYS A 301 26.07 37.34 -2.21
N THR A 302 25.11 36.48 -1.90
CA THR A 302 24.60 36.25 -0.54
C THR A 302 24.90 34.82 -0.14
N VAL A 303 25.55 34.64 1.01
CA VAL A 303 25.78 33.31 1.60
C VAL A 303 24.63 32.99 2.53
N THR A 304 24.10 31.82 2.42
CA THR A 304 23.09 31.25 3.33
C THR A 304 23.44 29.79 3.58
N HIS A 305 22.88 29.19 4.65
CA HIS A 305 23.18 27.82 5.03
C HIS A 305 21.95 26.94 4.87
N PHE A 306 22.17 25.72 4.41
CA PHE A 306 21.13 24.72 4.35
C PHE A 306 20.72 24.27 5.76
N ILE A 307 19.43 24.31 6.07
CA ILE A 307 18.87 23.82 7.33
C ILE A 307 18.19 22.48 7.14
N SER A 308 17.23 22.37 6.21
CA SER A 308 16.51 21.13 5.95
C SER A 308 15.86 21.12 4.58
N ALA A 309 15.69 19.93 4.02
CA ALA A 309 14.83 19.70 2.86
C ALA A 309 13.92 18.50 3.11
N LYS A 310 12.71 18.57 2.58
CA LYS A 310 11.71 17.49 2.70
C LYS A 310 11.00 17.30 1.37
N ASN A 311 10.94 16.06 0.90
CA ASN A 311 10.10 15.68 -0.22
C ASN A 311 9.02 14.73 0.27
N THR A 312 7.78 14.98 -0.10
CA THR A 312 6.62 14.15 0.26
C THR A 312 5.97 13.60 -1.00
N PHE A 313 5.65 12.33 -0.98
CA PHE A 313 4.85 11.66 -2.00
C PHE A 313 3.58 11.13 -1.35
N SER A 314 2.43 11.54 -1.84
CA SER A 314 1.13 11.10 -1.37
C SER A 314 0.40 10.31 -2.45
N SER A 315 -0.29 9.26 -2.05
CA SER A 315 -1.17 8.51 -2.93
C SER A 315 -2.48 8.19 -2.23
N SER A 316 -3.58 8.31 -2.95
CA SER A 316 -4.91 7.96 -2.46
C SER A 316 -5.62 7.12 -3.52
N THR A 317 -5.85 5.85 -3.20
CA THR A 317 -6.51 4.90 -4.09
C THR A 317 -7.88 4.54 -3.54
N SER A 318 -8.88 4.62 -4.38
CA SER A 318 -10.23 4.12 -4.10
C SER A 318 -10.66 3.12 -5.17
N GLY A 319 -11.46 2.13 -4.77
CA GLY A 319 -11.93 1.12 -5.71
C GLY A 319 -13.27 0.54 -5.28
N ASN A 320 -14.07 0.15 -6.28
CA ASN A 320 -15.30 -0.60 -6.08
C ASN A 320 -15.26 -1.82 -7.00
N GLY A 321 -15.74 -2.96 -6.50
CA GLY A 321 -15.71 -4.21 -7.27
C GLY A 321 -16.86 -5.13 -6.93
N VAL A 322 -16.98 -6.21 -7.72
CA VAL A 322 -18.01 -7.23 -7.52
C VAL A 322 -17.45 -8.63 -7.74
N TYR A 323 -17.98 -9.58 -7.00
CA TYR A 323 -17.66 -10.99 -7.15
C TYR A 323 -18.84 -11.90 -6.80
N GLY A 324 -18.79 -13.16 -7.28
CA GLY A 324 -19.65 -14.25 -6.86
C GLY A 324 -18.87 -15.29 -6.07
N LYS A 325 -19.49 -15.92 -5.07
CA LYS A 325 -18.91 -17.02 -4.31
C LYS A 325 -19.95 -18.12 -4.12
N PHE A 326 -19.56 -19.36 -4.37
CA PHE A 326 -20.35 -20.55 -4.11
C PHE A 326 -19.69 -21.40 -3.03
N GLY A 327 -20.49 -22.03 -2.17
CA GLY A 327 -19.99 -22.87 -1.10
C GLY A 327 -20.83 -24.09 -0.84
N ILE A 328 -20.16 -25.11 -0.33
CA ILE A 328 -20.77 -26.38 0.11
C ILE A 328 -20.16 -26.82 1.45
N ILE A 329 -20.98 -27.33 2.33
CA ILE A 329 -20.58 -28.10 3.53
C ILE A 329 -21.29 -29.42 3.52
N VAL A 330 -20.56 -30.50 3.77
CA VAL A 330 -21.10 -31.86 3.86
C VAL A 330 -20.79 -32.44 5.24
N THR A 331 -21.79 -33.09 5.87
CA THR A 331 -21.67 -33.79 7.15
C THR A 331 -21.75 -35.30 6.89
N PRO A 332 -20.64 -35.97 6.49
CA PRO A 332 -20.68 -37.41 6.12
C PRO A 332 -20.87 -38.31 7.34
N TYR A 333 -20.47 -37.83 8.51
CA TYR A 333 -20.58 -38.55 9.76
C TYR A 333 -20.90 -37.61 10.91
N ARG A 334 -21.53 -38.07 11.96
CA ARG A 334 -21.88 -37.24 13.12
C ARG A 334 -20.66 -36.58 13.74
N GLY A 335 -20.65 -35.23 13.73
CA GLY A 335 -19.55 -34.41 14.22
C GLY A 335 -18.50 -34.04 13.18
N LEU A 336 -18.37 -34.80 12.07
CA LEU A 336 -17.41 -34.49 10.99
C LEU A 336 -18.08 -33.63 9.91
N ARG A 337 -17.43 -32.54 9.53
CA ARG A 337 -17.84 -31.68 8.41
C ARG A 337 -16.67 -31.49 7.46
N ILE A 338 -16.96 -31.44 6.16
CA ILE A 338 -16.03 -31.11 5.10
C ILE A 338 -16.65 -29.97 4.33
N GLY A 339 -15.89 -28.91 4.11
CA GLY A 339 -16.33 -27.69 3.42
C GLY A 339 -15.45 -27.36 2.24
N ALA A 340 -16.08 -26.79 1.21
CA ALA A 340 -15.36 -26.16 0.11
C ALA A 340 -16.12 -24.91 -0.35
N ALA A 341 -15.36 -23.91 -0.80
CA ALA A 341 -15.94 -22.71 -1.43
C ALA A 341 -15.05 -22.23 -2.57
N ILE A 342 -15.66 -21.64 -3.57
CA ILE A 342 -14.97 -21.06 -4.73
C ILE A 342 -15.49 -19.64 -4.97
N GLN A 343 -14.58 -18.69 -5.16
CA GLN A 343 -14.87 -17.30 -5.43
C GLN A 343 -14.35 -16.92 -6.81
N THR A 344 -15.19 -16.27 -7.60
CA THR A 344 -14.75 -15.69 -8.88
C THR A 344 -13.69 -14.61 -8.66
N PRO A 345 -12.86 -14.29 -9.65
CA PRO A 345 -12.10 -13.05 -9.63
C PRO A 345 -13.00 -11.85 -9.32
N THR A 346 -12.51 -10.92 -8.51
CA THR A 346 -13.19 -9.64 -8.29
C THR A 346 -12.75 -8.67 -9.38
N MET A 347 -13.71 -8.10 -10.09
CA MET A 347 -13.46 -7.00 -11.03
C MET A 347 -13.61 -5.69 -10.28
N MET A 348 -12.52 -4.95 -10.14
CA MET A 348 -12.47 -3.69 -9.40
C MET A 348 -12.22 -2.52 -10.36
N PHE A 349 -13.00 -1.47 -10.22
CA PHE A 349 -12.81 -0.17 -10.88
C PHE A 349 -12.07 0.73 -9.91
N MET A 350 -10.86 1.13 -10.26
CA MET A 350 -9.91 1.82 -9.39
C MET A 350 -9.69 3.25 -9.87
N ALA A 351 -9.50 4.15 -8.92
CA ALA A 351 -9.02 5.51 -9.14
C ALA A 351 -7.89 5.78 -8.14
N SER A 352 -6.73 6.15 -8.66
CA SER A 352 -5.56 6.52 -7.86
C SER A 352 -5.17 7.96 -8.12
N THR A 353 -5.09 8.75 -7.08
CA THR A 353 -4.67 10.16 -7.10
C THR A 353 -3.30 10.26 -6.43
N TYR A 354 -2.39 10.96 -7.06
CA TYR A 354 -1.02 11.14 -6.62
C TYR A 354 -0.72 12.63 -6.42
N GLY A 355 0.10 12.95 -5.43
CA GLY A 355 0.60 14.30 -5.18
C GLY A 355 2.06 14.27 -4.74
N VAL A 356 2.82 15.29 -5.12
CA VAL A 356 4.23 15.45 -4.75
C VAL A 356 4.41 16.86 -4.23
N SER A 357 5.13 17.00 -3.11
CA SER A 357 5.56 18.32 -2.63
C SER A 357 7.00 18.29 -2.15
N SER A 358 7.67 19.39 -2.28
CA SER A 358 9.04 19.60 -1.80
C SER A 358 9.17 20.89 -1.05
N THR A 359 9.99 20.89 0.00
CA THR A 359 10.34 22.10 0.79
C THR A 359 11.83 22.12 0.98
N ALA A 360 12.44 23.28 0.80
CA ALA A 360 13.82 23.56 1.22
C ALA A 360 13.83 24.75 2.19
N LYS A 361 14.60 24.64 3.26
CA LYS A 361 14.75 25.67 4.28
C LYS A 361 16.20 26.07 4.43
N TYR A 362 16.40 27.35 4.47
CA TYR A 362 17.68 28.00 4.68
C TYR A 362 17.63 28.89 5.93
N ASP A 363 18.78 29.21 6.51
CA ASP A 363 18.87 30.14 7.63
C ASP A 363 18.34 31.53 7.26
N LEU A 364 18.63 32.02 6.04
CA LEU A 364 17.97 33.15 5.47
C LEU A 364 16.65 32.77 4.83
N ASN A 365 15.56 33.02 5.54
CA ASN A 365 14.22 32.55 5.19
C ASN A 365 13.73 33.04 3.81
N ALA A 366 14.29 34.14 3.30
CA ALA A 366 13.99 34.67 1.96
C ALA A 366 14.33 33.72 0.82
N TYR A 367 15.23 32.77 1.05
CA TYR A 367 15.61 31.72 0.07
C TYR A 367 14.93 30.39 0.28
N SER A 368 14.14 30.24 1.35
CA SER A 368 13.36 29.03 1.60
C SER A 368 12.22 28.89 0.60
N GLY A 369 12.03 27.70 0.05
CA GLY A 369 11.04 27.41 -0.97
C GLY A 369 10.12 26.27 -0.60
N TYR A 370 8.91 26.32 -1.15
CA TYR A 370 7.92 25.25 -1.13
C TYR A 370 7.30 25.13 -2.51
N GLU A 371 7.15 23.91 -2.98
CA GLU A 371 6.47 23.60 -4.24
C GLU A 371 5.61 22.37 -4.06
N GLU A 372 4.41 22.40 -4.62
CA GLU A 372 3.47 21.30 -4.64
C GLU A 372 2.85 21.21 -6.03
N VAL A 373 2.81 20.01 -6.58
CA VAL A 373 2.15 19.75 -7.86
C VAL A 373 0.69 19.36 -7.62
N GLU A 374 -0.20 19.86 -8.48
CA GLU A 374 -1.60 19.45 -8.49
C GLU A 374 -1.73 17.95 -8.72
N SER A 375 -2.71 17.35 -8.02
CA SER A 375 -2.89 15.90 -8.03
C SER A 375 -3.32 15.37 -9.39
N ALA A 376 -2.60 14.38 -9.92
CA ALA A 376 -3.05 13.61 -11.06
C ALA A 376 -3.89 12.41 -10.63
N THR A 377 -4.97 12.15 -11.34
CA THR A 377 -5.82 10.98 -11.10
C THR A 377 -5.76 10.02 -12.27
N SER A 378 -5.42 8.76 -11.98
CA SER A 378 -5.40 7.66 -12.95
C SER A 378 -6.57 6.71 -12.67
N HIS A 379 -7.27 6.29 -13.74
CA HIS A 379 -8.36 5.33 -13.69
C HIS A 379 -7.95 4.03 -14.36
N TYR A 380 -8.14 2.91 -13.68
CA TYR A 380 -7.82 1.59 -14.20
C TYR A 380 -8.77 0.52 -13.66
N GLN A 381 -8.74 -0.66 -14.26
CA GLN A 381 -9.44 -1.83 -13.74
C GLN A 381 -8.43 -2.84 -13.23
N LEU A 382 -8.72 -3.41 -12.06
CA LEU A 382 -7.95 -4.48 -11.45
C LEU A 382 -8.81 -5.73 -11.36
N ARG A 383 -8.34 -6.82 -11.95
CA ARG A 383 -8.89 -8.16 -11.75
C ARG A 383 -8.06 -8.89 -10.70
N THR A 384 -8.69 -9.25 -9.57
CA THR A 384 -8.03 -10.05 -8.52
C THR A 384 -8.01 -11.54 -8.89
N PRO A 385 -7.20 -12.37 -8.22
CA PRO A 385 -7.21 -13.81 -8.44
C PRO A 385 -8.53 -14.48 -8.03
N MET A 386 -8.81 -15.62 -8.63
CA MET A 386 -9.81 -16.57 -8.15
C MET A 386 -9.33 -17.17 -6.82
N ARG A 387 -10.26 -17.50 -5.92
CA ARG A 387 -9.95 -18.12 -4.62
C ARG A 387 -10.73 -19.41 -4.45
N ALA A 388 -10.11 -20.41 -3.85
CA ALA A 388 -10.76 -21.65 -3.44
C ALA A 388 -10.40 -21.97 -1.98
N ASN A 389 -11.40 -22.19 -1.16
CA ASN A 389 -11.24 -22.54 0.24
C ASN A 389 -11.64 -24.00 0.45
N PHE A 390 -10.87 -24.73 1.23
CA PHE A 390 -11.13 -26.11 1.65
C PHE A 390 -11.00 -26.21 3.15
N GLY A 391 -11.89 -26.94 3.80
CA GLY A 391 -11.87 -27.07 5.25
C GLY A 391 -12.36 -28.42 5.72
N ILE A 392 -11.88 -28.80 6.91
CA ILE A 392 -12.35 -29.95 7.66
C ILE A 392 -12.57 -29.52 9.12
N ALA A 393 -13.70 -29.95 9.70
CA ALA A 393 -13.99 -29.65 11.09
C ALA A 393 -14.58 -30.90 11.78
N TRP A 394 -14.16 -31.12 13.01
CA TRP A 394 -14.69 -32.18 13.83
C TRP A 394 -15.14 -31.65 15.20
N THR A 395 -16.40 -31.92 15.56
CA THR A 395 -16.98 -31.57 16.84
C THR A 395 -17.09 -32.80 17.75
N PHE A 396 -16.54 -32.73 18.95
CA PHE A 396 -16.52 -33.83 19.95
C PHE A 396 -17.67 -33.64 20.95
N GLY A 397 -18.92 -33.61 20.45
CA GLY A 397 -20.08 -33.35 21.30
C GLY A 397 -20.00 -31.95 21.98
N GLY A 398 -20.15 -31.94 23.31
CA GLY A 398 -20.04 -30.72 24.12
C GLY A 398 -18.64 -30.42 24.62
N TYR A 399 -17.62 -31.23 24.31
CA TYR A 399 -16.27 -31.10 24.87
C TYR A 399 -15.33 -30.19 24.08
N GLY A 400 -15.57 -30.06 22.77
CA GLY A 400 -14.71 -29.21 21.94
C GLY A 400 -14.87 -29.44 20.45
N LEU A 401 -14.05 -28.74 19.69
CA LEU A 401 -13.98 -28.91 18.23
C LEU A 401 -12.54 -28.64 17.75
N ILE A 402 -12.21 -29.21 16.59
CA ILE A 402 -10.98 -28.92 15.83
C ILE A 402 -11.42 -28.55 14.42
N SER A 403 -10.84 -27.50 13.85
CA SER A 403 -11.06 -27.09 12.47
C SER A 403 -9.73 -26.74 11.82
N ALA A 404 -9.60 -27.08 10.53
CA ALA A 404 -8.45 -26.72 9.71
C ALA A 404 -8.95 -26.28 8.32
N ASP A 405 -8.40 -25.18 7.85
CA ASP A 405 -8.75 -24.60 6.55
C ASP A 405 -7.50 -24.37 5.70
N TYR A 406 -7.68 -24.46 4.40
CA TYR A 406 -6.69 -24.16 3.39
C TYR A 406 -7.29 -23.27 2.31
N GLU A 407 -6.64 -22.13 2.01
CA GLU A 407 -7.03 -21.26 0.90
C GLU A 407 -6.00 -21.35 -0.23
N LEU A 408 -6.47 -21.54 -1.45
CA LEU A 408 -5.70 -21.47 -2.68
C LEU A 408 -6.06 -20.19 -3.43
N SER A 409 -5.05 -19.37 -3.70
CA SER A 409 -5.15 -18.17 -4.53
C SER A 409 -4.03 -18.15 -5.55
N ASP A 410 -4.37 -18.07 -6.84
CA ASP A 410 -3.38 -17.96 -7.91
C ASP A 410 -3.16 -16.50 -8.31
N TYR A 411 -2.18 -15.86 -7.70
CA TYR A 411 -1.83 -14.45 -7.95
C TYR A 411 -1.30 -14.19 -9.37
N SER A 412 -0.91 -15.22 -10.11
CA SER A 412 -0.56 -15.08 -11.53
C SER A 412 -1.77 -14.66 -12.39
N GLY A 413 -2.99 -14.81 -11.83
CA GLY A 413 -4.25 -14.37 -12.43
C GLY A 413 -4.56 -12.88 -12.31
N ILE A 414 -3.75 -12.08 -11.59
CA ILE A 414 -3.92 -10.61 -11.50
C ILE A 414 -3.77 -9.99 -12.89
N ARG A 415 -4.67 -9.09 -13.25
CA ARG A 415 -4.61 -8.33 -14.50
C ARG A 415 -4.97 -6.87 -14.25
N TYR A 416 -4.19 -6.00 -14.89
CA TYR A 416 -4.47 -4.58 -15.01
C TYR A 416 -5.01 -4.27 -16.40
N PHE A 417 -6.01 -3.43 -16.46
CA PHE A 417 -6.55 -2.89 -17.70
C PHE A 417 -6.56 -1.37 -17.55
N GLU A 418 -5.65 -0.71 -18.24
CA GLU A 418 -5.67 0.75 -18.31
C GLU A 418 -6.85 1.22 -19.18
N ASN A 419 -7.59 2.18 -18.70
CA ASN A 419 -8.52 2.90 -19.57
C ASN A 419 -7.67 3.82 -20.44
N LYS A 420 -7.38 3.40 -21.67
CA LYS A 420 -6.87 4.32 -22.70
C LYS A 420 -8.02 5.27 -23.04
N ASN A 421 -7.99 6.48 -22.47
CA ASN A 421 -8.79 7.61 -22.97
C ASN A 421 -8.18 8.11 -24.26
#